data_b808360cf88774dbfd1cf2a0ca56f644
#
_entry.id   b808360cf88774dbfd1cf2a0ca56f644
#
_cell.length_a   1.000
_cell.length_b   1.000
_cell.length_c   1.000
_cell.angle_alpha   90.00
_cell.angle_beta   90.00
_cell.angle_gamma   90.00
#
_symmetry.space_group_name_H-M   'P 1'
#
loop_
_entity.id
_entity.type
_entity.pdbx_description
1 polymer ?
#
loop_
_entity_poly.entity_id
_entity_poly.type
_entity_poly.pdbx_seq_one_letter_code
_entity_poly.pdbx_strand_id
1 'polypeptide(L)'
;MAKYTNAELVEFIKGTPDLDNEAKSQLIKLLRENRSYGIVWEDNPEDAVEFMRGNIPYFVEDKSKEVLSGTQDSPAHVLIEGDNVNALAALVYTHEHSFDLIYIDPPYNTGTKDWKYNNNYIDDNDSYRHSKWLSLMANRLKIAKKLLKTENSALIVSNLPVKHVLTI
;
A
#
# COMPACT_ATOMS: atom_id res chain seq x y z
N MET A 1 -11.74 20.04 8.38
CA MET A 1 -12.70 20.66 7.43
C MET A 1 -11.97 21.70 6.62
N ALA A 2 -12.07 21.66 5.29
CA ALA A 2 -11.51 22.73 4.47
C ALA A 2 -12.19 24.06 4.84
N LYS A 3 -11.39 25.11 5.07
CA LYS A 3 -11.88 26.43 5.53
C LYS A 3 -12.71 27.15 4.45
N TYR A 4 -12.53 26.76 3.18
CA TYR A 4 -13.19 27.40 2.02
C TYR A 4 -13.72 26.34 1.06
N THR A 5 -14.84 26.62 0.43
CA THR A 5 -15.38 25.81 -0.69
C THR A 5 -14.64 26.13 -1.99
N ASN A 6 -14.69 25.20 -2.97
CA ASN A 6 -14.08 25.47 -4.29
C ASN A 6 -14.69 26.68 -4.99
N ALA A 7 -15.97 26.99 -4.74
CA ALA A 7 -16.63 28.17 -5.30
C ALA A 7 -16.05 29.47 -4.69
N GLU A 8 -15.84 29.50 -3.40
CA GLU A 8 -15.21 30.64 -2.71
C GLU A 8 -13.76 30.84 -3.15
N LEU A 9 -13.02 29.75 -3.35
CA LEU A 9 -11.64 29.82 -3.88
C LEU A 9 -11.59 30.35 -5.31
N VAL A 10 -12.53 29.96 -6.18
CA VAL A 10 -12.63 30.49 -7.53
C VAL A 10 -12.90 32.01 -7.53
N GLU A 11 -13.82 32.48 -6.68
CA GLU A 11 -14.13 33.92 -6.57
C GLU A 11 -12.91 34.68 -5.99
N PHE A 12 -12.20 34.11 -5.03
CA PHE A 12 -10.97 34.69 -4.49
C PHE A 12 -9.88 34.82 -5.57
N ILE A 13 -9.65 33.77 -6.39
CA ILE A 13 -8.66 33.81 -7.48
C ILE A 13 -9.03 34.88 -8.50
N LYS A 14 -10.30 35.00 -8.89
CA LYS A 14 -10.76 36.02 -9.83
C LYS A 14 -10.55 37.44 -9.30
N GLY A 15 -10.76 37.64 -7.99
CA GLY A 15 -10.63 38.93 -7.31
C GLY A 15 -9.19 39.34 -6.99
N THR A 16 -8.20 38.46 -7.13
CA THR A 16 -6.80 38.76 -6.78
C THR A 16 -6.16 39.65 -7.88
N PRO A 17 -5.76 40.90 -7.58
CA PRO A 17 -5.29 41.85 -8.59
C PRO A 17 -3.89 41.49 -9.11
N ASP A 18 -3.05 40.87 -8.33
CA ASP A 18 -1.65 40.55 -8.67
C ASP A 18 -1.47 39.30 -9.54
N LEU A 19 -2.54 38.62 -9.88
CA LEU A 19 -2.54 37.49 -10.81
C LEU A 19 -2.98 37.93 -12.19
N ASP A 20 -2.20 37.59 -13.22
CA ASP A 20 -2.60 37.80 -14.60
C ASP A 20 -3.75 36.86 -15.02
N ASN A 21 -4.37 37.11 -16.13
CA ASN A 21 -5.53 36.35 -16.60
C ASN A 21 -5.17 34.90 -16.95
N GLU A 22 -3.94 34.62 -17.35
CA GLU A 22 -3.48 33.30 -17.72
C GLU A 22 -3.27 32.44 -16.43
N ALA A 23 -2.60 32.99 -15.42
CA ALA A 23 -2.43 32.35 -14.12
C ALA A 23 -3.78 32.10 -13.43
N LYS A 24 -4.72 33.07 -13.49
CA LYS A 24 -6.09 32.87 -12.98
C LYS A 24 -6.78 31.70 -13.68
N SER A 25 -6.70 31.63 -14.99
CA SER A 25 -7.33 30.57 -15.79
C SER A 25 -6.73 29.20 -15.47
N GLN A 26 -5.41 29.10 -15.31
CA GLN A 26 -4.73 27.86 -14.95
C GLN A 26 -5.10 27.39 -13.54
N LEU A 27 -5.13 28.30 -12.54
CA LEU A 27 -5.52 27.96 -11.17
C LEU A 27 -6.98 27.50 -11.07
N ILE A 28 -7.89 28.19 -11.78
CA ILE A 28 -9.31 27.79 -11.83
C ILE A 28 -9.47 26.43 -12.54
N LYS A 29 -8.67 26.17 -13.57
CA LYS A 29 -8.65 24.88 -14.27
C LYS A 29 -8.21 23.77 -13.32
N LEU A 30 -7.11 23.95 -12.60
CA LEU A 30 -6.61 23.00 -11.58
C LEU A 30 -7.65 22.73 -10.49
N LEU A 31 -8.34 23.76 -9.96
CA LEU A 31 -9.41 23.59 -8.99
C LEU A 31 -10.62 22.82 -9.54
N ARG A 32 -10.89 22.91 -10.83
CA ARG A 32 -11.99 22.21 -11.50
C ARG A 32 -11.61 20.78 -11.89
N GLU A 33 -10.37 20.56 -12.29
CA GLU A 33 -9.82 19.23 -12.64
C GLU A 33 -9.72 18.33 -11.41
N ASN A 34 -9.53 18.89 -10.20
CA ASN A 34 -9.59 18.15 -8.92
C ASN A 34 -11.01 17.62 -8.56
N ARG A 35 -11.99 17.71 -9.45
CA ARG A 35 -13.29 17.03 -9.36
C ARG A 35 -13.34 15.69 -10.08
N SER A 36 -12.23 14.99 -10.20
CA SER A 36 -12.28 13.62 -10.68
C SER A 36 -12.93 12.74 -9.61
N TYR A 37 -14.10 12.20 -9.91
CA TYR A 37 -14.63 11.04 -9.22
C TYR A 37 -13.68 9.89 -9.52
N GLY A 38 -12.80 9.59 -8.59
CA GLY A 38 -11.82 8.54 -8.77
C GLY A 38 -10.86 8.47 -7.59
N ILE A 39 -10.16 7.37 -7.50
CA ILE A 39 -9.07 7.20 -6.54
C ILE A 39 -7.91 8.06 -7.02
N VAL A 40 -7.56 9.10 -6.26
CA VAL A 40 -6.32 9.86 -6.48
C VAL A 40 -5.19 8.99 -5.95
N TRP A 41 -4.39 8.47 -6.86
CA TRP A 41 -3.22 7.67 -6.51
C TRP A 41 -2.07 8.63 -6.17
N GLU A 42 -1.74 8.76 -4.91
CA GLU A 42 -0.53 9.47 -4.49
C GLU A 42 0.63 8.50 -4.44
N ASP A 43 1.65 8.80 -5.23
CA ASP A 43 2.92 8.07 -5.22
C ASP A 43 3.77 8.58 -4.04
N ASN A 44 3.35 8.22 -2.82
CA ASN A 44 4.13 8.48 -1.62
C ASN A 44 4.76 7.15 -1.19
N PRO A 45 6.04 6.92 -1.52
CA PRO A 45 6.70 5.65 -1.22
C PRO A 45 6.82 5.47 0.30
N GLU A 46 6.55 4.25 0.74
CA GLU A 46 6.78 3.87 2.13
C GLU A 46 8.28 3.92 2.45
N ASP A 47 8.65 4.31 3.66
CA ASP A 47 10.06 4.36 4.11
C ASP A 47 10.80 3.04 3.86
N ALA A 48 10.12 1.91 4.05
CA ALA A 48 10.68 0.58 3.78
C ALA A 48 10.99 0.37 2.28
N VAL A 49 10.16 0.89 1.37
CA VAL A 49 10.37 0.83 -0.09
C VAL A 49 11.52 1.74 -0.49
N GLU A 50 11.61 2.94 0.07
CA GLU A 50 12.74 3.84 -0.17
C GLU A 50 14.06 3.25 0.33
N PHE A 51 14.04 2.66 1.53
CA PHE A 51 15.23 2.00 2.10
C PHE A 51 15.75 0.86 1.19
N MET A 52 14.85 0.09 0.56
CA MET A 52 15.24 -1.00 -0.37
C MET A 52 15.90 -0.51 -1.66
N ARG A 53 15.83 0.77 -2.03
CA ARG A 53 16.53 1.28 -3.22
C ARG A 53 18.05 1.17 -3.13
N GLY A 54 18.58 1.21 -1.91
CA GLY A 54 20.03 1.08 -1.66
C GLY A 54 20.43 -0.13 -0.83
N ASN A 55 19.48 -0.95 -0.40
CA ASN A 55 19.72 -2.07 0.51
C ASN A 55 18.96 -3.31 0.06
N ILE A 56 19.59 -4.46 0.17
CA ILE A 56 19.00 -5.75 -0.17
C ILE A 56 18.59 -6.43 1.15
N PRO A 57 17.31 -6.71 1.38
CA PRO A 57 16.89 -7.46 2.55
C PRO A 57 17.32 -8.93 2.44
N TYR A 58 17.71 -9.53 3.56
CA TYR A 58 18.03 -10.95 3.65
C TYR A 58 17.50 -11.55 4.93
N PHE A 59 17.32 -12.88 4.93
CA PHE A 59 16.87 -13.62 6.11
C PHE A 59 18.04 -14.04 6.96
N VAL A 60 17.85 -13.97 8.29
CA VAL A 60 18.76 -14.52 9.29
C VAL A 60 18.02 -15.61 10.04
N GLU A 61 18.56 -16.81 10.00
CA GLU A 61 18.00 -17.95 10.74
C GLU A 61 18.24 -17.79 12.25
N ASP A 62 17.18 -17.88 13.04
CA ASP A 62 17.24 -17.94 14.50
C ASP A 62 17.05 -19.39 14.98
N LYS A 63 18.15 -20.10 15.12
CA LYS A 63 18.17 -21.50 15.57
C LYS A 63 17.61 -21.68 16.98
N SER A 64 17.57 -20.64 17.81
CA SER A 64 17.01 -20.73 19.16
C SER A 64 15.49 -20.86 19.16
N LYS A 65 14.84 -20.49 18.06
CA LYS A 65 13.38 -20.56 17.84
C LYS A 65 12.97 -21.77 17.00
N GLU A 66 13.90 -22.62 16.63
CA GLU A 66 13.62 -23.83 15.87
C GLU A 66 12.75 -24.80 16.66
N VAL A 67 11.64 -25.22 16.09
CA VAL A 67 10.73 -26.21 16.64
C VAL A 67 10.86 -27.49 15.84
N LEU A 68 11.59 -28.46 16.37
CA LEU A 68 11.74 -29.78 15.77
C LEU A 68 10.54 -30.64 16.17
N SER A 69 9.61 -30.83 15.25
CA SER A 69 8.49 -31.75 15.43
C SER A 69 8.32 -32.59 14.17
N GLY A 70 8.33 -33.91 14.35
CA GLY A 70 8.12 -34.85 13.27
C GLY A 70 9.35 -35.66 12.88
N THR A 71 9.24 -36.37 11.77
CA THR A 71 10.32 -37.17 11.17
C THR A 71 11.11 -36.35 10.17
N GLN A 72 12.27 -36.87 9.75
CA GLN A 72 13.14 -36.20 8.76
C GLN A 72 12.44 -35.90 7.43
N ASP A 73 11.35 -36.60 7.11
CA ASP A 73 10.55 -36.41 5.88
C ASP A 73 9.32 -35.51 6.10
N SER A 74 9.17 -34.92 7.27
CA SER A 74 8.05 -34.01 7.54
C SER A 74 8.22 -32.68 6.79
N PRO A 75 7.14 -32.09 6.26
CA PRO A 75 7.23 -30.80 5.58
C PRO A 75 7.73 -29.72 6.55
N ALA A 76 8.66 -28.91 6.08
CA ALA A 76 9.18 -27.78 6.84
C ALA A 76 8.21 -26.58 6.77
N HIS A 77 8.03 -25.93 7.92
CA HIS A 77 7.31 -24.68 8.03
C HIS A 77 8.28 -23.56 8.38
N VAL A 78 8.16 -22.43 7.74
CA VAL A 78 9.03 -21.27 7.97
C VAL A 78 8.18 -20.12 8.52
N LEU A 79 8.60 -19.56 9.67
CA LEU A 79 8.05 -18.33 10.21
C LEU A 79 9.05 -17.20 9.95
N ILE A 80 8.60 -16.14 9.30
CA ILE A 80 9.41 -14.95 9.00
C ILE A 80 8.87 -13.80 9.86
N GLU A 81 9.73 -13.24 10.71
CA GLU A 81 9.41 -12.08 11.55
C GLU A 81 10.12 -10.84 11.02
N GLY A 82 9.37 -9.76 10.78
CA GLY A 82 9.90 -8.51 10.28
C GLY A 82 8.87 -7.67 9.53
N ASP A 83 9.31 -6.58 8.93
CA ASP A 83 8.46 -5.81 8.02
C ASP A 83 8.10 -6.66 6.79
N ASN A 84 6.81 -6.73 6.48
CA ASN A 84 6.31 -7.65 5.46
C ASN A 84 6.73 -7.26 4.03
N VAL A 85 6.93 -5.97 3.72
CA VAL A 85 7.39 -5.58 2.37
C VAL A 85 8.85 -6.00 2.15
N ASN A 86 9.68 -5.87 3.19
CA ASN A 86 11.08 -6.32 3.16
C ASN A 86 11.16 -7.86 3.08
N ALA A 87 10.33 -8.56 3.86
CA ALA A 87 10.25 -10.01 3.83
C ALA A 87 9.81 -10.54 2.45
N LEU A 88 8.77 -9.97 1.88
CA LEU A 88 8.31 -10.31 0.53
C LEU A 88 9.39 -10.06 -0.53
N ALA A 89 10.10 -8.92 -0.44
CA ALA A 89 11.19 -8.61 -1.37
C ALA A 89 12.33 -9.63 -1.26
N ALA A 90 12.70 -10.03 -0.03
CA ALA A 90 13.72 -11.06 0.18
C ALA A 90 13.28 -12.43 -0.38
N LEU A 91 12.01 -12.79 -0.25
CA LEU A 91 11.45 -14.02 -0.81
C LEU A 91 11.53 -14.08 -2.34
N VAL A 92 11.42 -12.95 -3.05
CA VAL A 92 11.53 -12.93 -4.52
C VAL A 92 12.88 -13.47 -4.97
N TYR A 93 13.97 -13.18 -4.27
CA TYR A 93 15.29 -13.67 -4.63
C TYR A 93 15.46 -15.20 -4.50
N THR A 94 14.68 -15.82 -3.62
CA THR A 94 14.82 -17.24 -3.29
C THR A 94 13.65 -18.10 -3.76
N HIS A 95 12.47 -17.51 -3.93
CA HIS A 95 11.21 -18.22 -4.16
C HIS A 95 10.35 -17.57 -5.26
N GLU A 96 10.96 -16.95 -6.28
CA GLU A 96 10.20 -16.43 -7.43
C GLU A 96 9.41 -17.58 -8.09
N HIS A 97 8.14 -17.34 -8.40
CA HIS A 97 7.22 -18.31 -9.02
C HIS A 97 7.13 -19.68 -8.32
N SER A 98 7.22 -19.68 -6.99
CA SER A 98 7.29 -20.94 -6.21
C SER A 98 6.01 -21.27 -5.44
N PHE A 99 5.16 -20.30 -5.17
CA PHE A 99 3.97 -20.48 -4.33
C PHE A 99 2.72 -20.80 -5.16
N ASP A 100 1.97 -21.80 -4.70
CA ASP A 100 0.66 -22.16 -5.27
C ASP A 100 -0.44 -21.27 -4.72
N LEU A 101 -0.31 -20.86 -3.44
CA LEU A 101 -1.32 -20.06 -2.74
C LEU A 101 -0.64 -19.03 -1.84
N ILE A 102 -1.10 -17.80 -1.93
CA ILE A 102 -0.79 -16.73 -0.98
C ILE A 102 -2.10 -16.32 -0.31
N TYR A 103 -2.14 -16.41 1.02
CA TYR A 103 -3.26 -15.95 1.84
C TYR A 103 -2.82 -14.75 2.68
N ILE A 104 -3.54 -13.65 2.60
CA ILE A 104 -3.22 -12.44 3.34
C ILE A 104 -4.41 -11.96 4.16
N ASP A 105 -4.09 -11.41 5.34
CA ASP A 105 -5.01 -10.71 6.22
C ASP A 105 -4.49 -9.26 6.42
N PRO A 106 -4.85 -8.34 5.52
CA PRO A 106 -4.33 -6.99 5.54
C PRO A 106 -5.00 -6.15 6.64
N PRO A 107 -4.37 -5.04 7.08
CA PRO A 107 -5.03 -4.10 7.97
C PRO A 107 -6.29 -3.55 7.32
N TYR A 108 -7.39 -3.52 8.09
CA TYR A 108 -8.68 -3.05 7.59
C TYR A 108 -8.70 -1.53 7.51
N ASN A 109 -9.17 -1.00 6.40
CA ASN A 109 -9.30 0.43 6.20
C ASN A 109 -10.58 0.99 6.87
N THR A 110 -10.79 0.63 8.15
CA THR A 110 -12.02 0.93 8.91
C THR A 110 -12.04 2.29 9.59
N GLY A 111 -10.92 3.03 9.60
CA GLY A 111 -10.81 4.31 10.31
C GLY A 111 -10.57 4.19 11.81
N THR A 112 -10.40 3.00 12.34
CA THR A 112 -9.99 2.81 13.74
C THR A 112 -8.51 3.12 13.93
N LYS A 113 -8.13 3.62 15.12
CA LYS A 113 -6.77 4.06 15.48
C LYS A 113 -5.71 2.93 15.46
N ASP A 114 -6.06 1.74 14.98
CA ASP A 114 -5.23 0.55 14.99
C ASP A 114 -4.21 0.47 13.84
N TRP A 115 -4.28 1.43 12.90
CA TRP A 115 -3.33 1.48 11.80
C TRP A 115 -2.03 2.18 12.20
N LYS A 116 -1.04 1.39 12.60
CA LYS A 116 0.30 1.88 12.97
C LYS A 116 1.34 1.78 11.84
N TYR A 117 0.92 1.68 10.59
CA TYR A 117 1.84 1.67 9.47
C TYR A 117 2.18 3.10 9.03
N ASN A 118 3.42 3.50 9.26
CA ASN A 118 4.02 4.82 9.19
C ASN A 118 3.82 5.67 10.45
N ASN A 119 4.90 6.27 10.91
CA ASN A 119 5.01 7.10 12.12
C ASN A 119 4.11 8.35 12.15
N ASN A 120 3.30 8.56 11.13
CA ASN A 120 2.29 9.59 11.07
C ASN A 120 0.91 8.95 11.26
N TYR A 121 0.31 9.17 12.40
CA TYR A 121 -1.08 8.85 12.71
C TYR A 121 -1.98 9.24 11.53
N ILE A 122 -2.70 8.26 10.98
CA ILE A 122 -3.79 8.54 10.06
C ILE A 122 -4.97 8.91 10.93
N ASP A 123 -5.27 10.20 11.02
CA ASP A 123 -6.46 10.73 11.68
C ASP A 123 -7.71 10.30 10.90
N ASP A 124 -8.85 10.12 11.61
CA ASP A 124 -10.15 9.83 10.99
C ASP A 124 -10.56 10.88 9.95
N ASN A 125 -9.95 12.07 10.02
CA ASN A 125 -10.15 13.19 9.10
C ASN A 125 -9.15 13.22 7.94
N ASP A 126 -8.26 12.21 7.79
CA ASP A 126 -7.29 12.18 6.69
C ASP A 126 -7.99 11.87 5.37
N SER A 127 -8.12 12.88 4.51
CA SER A 127 -8.72 12.78 3.18
C SER A 127 -7.98 11.77 2.27
N TYR A 128 -6.75 11.42 2.61
CA TYR A 128 -5.87 10.53 1.84
C TYR A 128 -5.77 9.11 2.41
N ARG A 129 -6.52 8.79 3.46
CA ARG A 129 -6.48 7.48 4.12
C ARG A 129 -6.66 6.32 3.14
N HIS A 130 -7.62 6.43 2.24
CA HIS A 130 -7.89 5.39 1.24
C HIS A 130 -6.75 5.26 0.24
N SER A 131 -6.15 6.37 -0.19
CA SER A 131 -5.00 6.37 -1.10
C SER A 131 -3.76 5.74 -0.45
N LYS A 132 -3.50 6.03 0.82
CA LYS A 132 -2.39 5.43 1.58
C LYS A 132 -2.55 3.92 1.71
N TRP A 133 -3.76 3.45 2.05
CA TRP A 133 -4.05 2.03 2.15
C TRP A 133 -3.90 1.32 0.79
N LEU A 134 -4.39 1.92 -0.28
CA LEU A 134 -4.24 1.38 -1.63
C LEU A 134 -2.78 1.28 -2.06
N SER A 135 -1.97 2.30 -1.79
CA SER A 135 -0.53 2.30 -2.09
C SER A 135 0.19 1.19 -1.32
N LEU A 136 -0.10 1.06 -0.01
CA LEU A 136 0.43 -0.02 0.83
C LEU A 136 0.09 -1.40 0.26
N MET A 137 -1.16 -1.63 -0.11
CA MET A 137 -1.61 -2.88 -0.69
C MET A 137 -1.01 -3.14 -2.07
N ALA A 138 -0.98 -2.14 -2.94
CA ALA A 138 -0.45 -2.27 -4.29
C ALA A 138 1.02 -2.71 -4.31
N ASN A 139 1.85 -2.14 -3.43
CA ASN A 139 3.25 -2.51 -3.33
C ASN A 139 3.42 -4.00 -2.97
N ARG A 140 2.67 -4.47 -1.98
CA ARG A 140 2.70 -5.87 -1.53
C ARG A 140 2.15 -6.82 -2.57
N LEU A 141 1.04 -6.49 -3.19
CA LEU A 141 0.43 -7.31 -4.23
C LEU A 141 1.30 -7.43 -5.49
N LYS A 142 1.99 -6.36 -5.89
CA LYS A 142 2.96 -6.42 -7.00
C LYS A 142 4.10 -7.40 -6.71
N ILE A 143 4.59 -7.45 -5.47
CA ILE A 143 5.65 -8.40 -5.08
C ILE A 143 5.06 -9.80 -4.95
N ALA A 144 3.91 -9.96 -4.31
CA ALA A 144 3.22 -11.25 -4.15
C ALA A 144 2.96 -11.93 -5.50
N LYS A 145 2.59 -11.15 -6.52
CA LYS A 145 2.41 -11.66 -7.87
C LYS A 145 3.66 -12.34 -8.44
N LYS A 146 4.87 -11.82 -8.14
CA LYS A 146 6.13 -12.45 -8.56
C LYS A 146 6.43 -13.75 -7.83
N LEU A 147 5.89 -13.91 -6.63
CA LEU A 147 6.07 -15.11 -5.83
C LEU A 147 5.14 -16.25 -6.26
N LEU A 148 3.96 -15.93 -6.80
CA LEU A 148 3.01 -16.91 -7.30
C LEU A 148 3.52 -17.59 -8.56
N LYS A 149 3.22 -18.89 -8.69
CA LYS A 149 3.39 -19.63 -9.93
C LYS A 149 2.60 -18.97 -11.05
N THR A 150 3.07 -19.12 -12.30
CA THR A 150 2.43 -18.53 -13.48
C THR A 150 1.07 -19.17 -13.81
N GLU A 151 0.89 -20.42 -13.39
CA GLU A 151 -0.35 -21.18 -13.64
C GLU A 151 -0.82 -21.87 -12.36
N ASN A 152 -2.13 -22.06 -12.24
CA ASN A 152 -2.77 -22.78 -11.13
C ASN A 152 -2.40 -22.25 -9.74
N SER A 153 -2.24 -20.95 -9.60
CA SER A 153 -1.97 -20.30 -8.34
C SER A 153 -3.04 -19.28 -7.99
N ALA A 154 -3.17 -18.97 -6.70
CA ALA A 154 -4.19 -18.06 -6.22
C ALA A 154 -3.66 -17.13 -5.12
N LEU A 155 -4.21 -15.91 -5.07
CA LEU A 155 -4.06 -15.01 -3.95
C LEU A 155 -5.43 -14.80 -3.31
N ILE A 156 -5.52 -15.06 -2.02
CA ILE A 156 -6.73 -14.87 -1.22
C ILE A 156 -6.50 -13.73 -0.23
N VAL A 157 -7.42 -12.77 -0.23
CA VAL A 157 -7.42 -11.65 0.73
C VAL A 157 -8.58 -11.86 1.68
N SER A 158 -8.31 -12.06 2.97
CA SER A 158 -9.34 -12.19 3.98
C SER A 158 -9.92 -10.82 4.36
N ASN A 159 -11.19 -10.84 4.73
CA ASN A 159 -11.88 -9.75 5.41
C ASN A 159 -11.92 -8.38 4.71
N LEU A 160 -11.87 -8.34 3.38
CA LEU A 160 -12.33 -7.15 2.67
C LEU A 160 -13.84 -7.01 2.90
N PRO A 161 -14.35 -5.82 3.27
CA PRO A 161 -15.80 -5.58 3.40
C PRO A 161 -16.54 -5.72 2.06
N VAL A 162 -15.82 -5.96 1.00
CA VAL A 162 -16.32 -6.19 -0.35
C VAL A 162 -16.00 -7.63 -0.75
N LYS A 163 -17.02 -8.43 -1.02
CA LYS A 163 -16.91 -9.80 -1.53
C LYS A 163 -16.38 -9.82 -2.98
N HIS A 164 -15.16 -9.39 -3.19
CA HIS A 164 -14.52 -9.44 -4.50
C HIS A 164 -13.25 -10.29 -4.45
N VAL A 165 -13.28 -11.37 -5.21
CA VAL A 165 -12.08 -12.11 -5.59
C VAL A 165 -11.35 -11.23 -6.61
N LEU A 166 -10.19 -10.72 -6.24
CA LEU A 166 -9.30 -10.07 -7.20
C LEU A 166 -8.59 -11.17 -7.98
N THR A 167 -9.00 -11.38 -9.22
CA THR A 167 -8.21 -12.12 -10.20
C THR A 167 -7.13 -11.17 -10.71
N ILE A 168 -5.86 -11.50 -10.48
CA ILE A 168 -4.69 -10.71 -10.91
C ILE A 168 -4.10 -11.33 -12.17
#